data_267264d652dd334292b298e107e99b67
#
_entry.id   267264d652dd334292b298e107e99b67
#
_cell.length_a   1.000
_cell.length_b   1.000
_cell.length_c   1.000
_cell.angle_alpha   90.00
_cell.angle_beta   90.00
_cell.angle_gamma   90.00
#
_symmetry.space_group_name_H-M   'P 1'
#
loop_
_entity.id
_entity.type
_entity.pdbx_description
1 polymer ?
#
loop_
_entity_poly.entity_id
_entity_poly.type
_entity_poly.pdbx_seq_one_letter_code
_entity_poly.pdbx_strand_id
1 'polypeptide(L)'
;MREGWDLLTRLQALPHTTEAEQAQLNALLRKEGIEPALVSALLTQLELRVHAHTKFGEFADHMLFTRDGLEQATRLNVATHHAERFRDSGATYVADLGCGIGSDSLAIASLGLKTLSVDLNPDAVACAATNLRDFPDSDVLLGNVLDLDIHELADRGVDAIFADPARRTGAKRGSTRLMDPESWSPSLSTVLGWRNTIPRVGIKVAPGISYSDLPEDACVQWTSVDGSLVEAAIWTGPLAHDGSGRVACVISGSQTFTLRAIHEAPANAPLIPAPVGELADYVGEPDDAVIRAGLISTLASQLDAHLISESIAYLSATKATPSAFIRWFKVEDVVTLRPKTISAALRGLGIGRIEVKKRGADIDPATLRRSLKLSGNKDGVVIATRIKGRHRAIIATRIS
;
A
#
# COMPACT_ATOMS: atom_id res chain seq x y z
N MET A 1 -13.62 0.88 31.24
CA MET A 1 -13.08 1.59 30.05
C MET A 1 -12.42 2.94 30.40
N ARG A 2 -13.06 3.88 31.09
CA ARG A 2 -12.45 5.18 31.46
C ARG A 2 -11.11 5.04 32.19
N GLU A 3 -11.08 4.24 33.27
CA GLU A 3 -9.86 4.02 34.07
C GLU A 3 -8.68 3.51 33.27
N GLY A 4 -8.89 2.54 32.38
CA GLY A 4 -7.83 2.01 31.50
C GLY A 4 -7.32 3.05 30.50
N TRP A 5 -8.22 3.92 29.99
CA TRP A 5 -7.85 5.00 29.08
C TRP A 5 -7.02 6.08 29.80
N ASP A 6 -7.44 6.50 31.00
CA ASP A 6 -6.72 7.49 31.79
C ASP A 6 -5.31 6.99 32.17
N LEU A 7 -5.21 5.71 32.53
CA LEU A 7 -3.92 5.05 32.78
C LEU A 7 -3.05 5.04 31.51
N LEU A 8 -3.59 4.65 30.38
CA LEU A 8 -2.86 4.61 29.11
C LEU A 8 -2.34 5.99 28.69
N THR A 9 -3.16 7.04 28.84
CA THR A 9 -2.77 8.44 28.59
C THR A 9 -1.63 8.88 29.52
N ARG A 10 -1.72 8.53 30.81
CA ARG A 10 -0.64 8.82 31.78
C ARG A 10 0.67 8.12 31.40
N LEU A 11 0.59 6.85 31.01
CA LEU A 11 1.76 6.04 30.66
C LEU A 11 2.41 6.47 29.35
N GLN A 12 1.63 6.96 28.40
CA GLN A 12 2.14 7.48 27.12
C GLN A 12 3.15 8.63 27.32
N ALA A 13 3.00 9.41 28.38
CA ALA A 13 3.93 10.50 28.71
C ALA A 13 5.24 10.03 29.36
N LEU A 14 5.38 8.74 29.70
CA LEU A 14 6.56 8.16 30.34
C LEU A 14 7.41 7.42 29.29
N PRO A 15 8.73 7.26 29.52
CA PRO A 15 9.57 6.41 28.67
C PRO A 15 9.05 4.97 28.61
N HIS A 16 8.82 4.43 27.39
CA HIS A 16 8.21 3.12 27.17
C HIS A 16 8.68 2.39 25.89
N THR A 17 9.72 2.94 25.22
CA THR A 17 10.18 2.43 23.92
C THR A 17 11.16 1.27 24.03
N THR A 18 11.83 1.11 25.19
CA THR A 18 12.79 0.03 25.43
C THR A 18 12.21 -1.05 26.36
N GLU A 19 12.74 -2.27 26.26
CA GLU A 19 12.37 -3.37 27.17
C GLU A 19 12.59 -3.02 28.65
N ALA A 20 13.67 -2.28 28.97
CA ALA A 20 13.98 -1.84 30.33
C ALA A 20 12.93 -0.85 30.86
N GLU A 21 12.50 0.11 30.04
CA GLU A 21 11.45 1.07 30.37
C GLU A 21 10.09 0.37 30.58
N GLN A 22 9.74 -0.57 29.71
CA GLN A 22 8.54 -1.38 29.85
C GLN A 22 8.56 -2.24 31.12
N ALA A 23 9.69 -2.82 31.50
CA ALA A 23 9.84 -3.55 32.75
C ALA A 23 9.68 -2.65 33.98
N GLN A 24 10.15 -1.40 33.94
CA GLN A 24 9.95 -0.40 34.99
C GLN A 24 8.48 -0.01 35.11
N LEU A 25 7.77 0.23 33.99
CA LEU A 25 6.34 0.52 33.99
C LEU A 25 5.52 -0.65 34.55
N ASN A 26 5.87 -1.89 34.18
CA ASN A 26 5.24 -3.10 34.73
C ASN A 26 5.37 -3.13 36.26
N ALA A 27 6.59 -2.93 36.79
CA ALA A 27 6.85 -2.93 38.23
C ALA A 27 6.10 -1.81 38.94
N LEU A 28 6.04 -0.61 38.35
CA LEU A 28 5.29 0.56 38.86
C LEU A 28 3.80 0.25 38.99
N LEU A 29 3.17 -0.21 37.92
CA LEU A 29 1.73 -0.50 37.87
C LEU A 29 1.33 -1.62 38.85
N ARG A 30 2.16 -2.65 38.96
CA ARG A 30 1.95 -3.72 39.95
C ARG A 30 2.04 -3.20 41.38
N LYS A 31 2.96 -2.29 41.67
CA LYS A 31 3.09 -1.63 42.98
C LYS A 31 1.88 -0.74 43.30
N GLU A 32 1.28 -0.12 42.30
CA GLU A 32 0.03 0.62 42.41
C GLU A 32 -1.21 -0.26 42.61
N GLY A 33 -1.07 -1.58 42.58
CA GLY A 33 -2.16 -2.54 42.78
C GLY A 33 -3.04 -2.75 41.54
N ILE A 34 -2.57 -2.33 40.36
CA ILE A 34 -3.31 -2.53 39.10
C ILE A 34 -3.36 -4.04 38.77
N GLU A 35 -4.51 -4.48 38.34
CA GLU A 35 -4.79 -5.89 37.99
C GLU A 35 -3.84 -6.36 36.86
N PRO A 36 -3.20 -7.55 36.99
CA PRO A 36 -2.17 -8.02 36.05
C PRO A 36 -2.62 -8.10 34.59
N ALA A 37 -3.87 -8.44 34.31
CA ALA A 37 -4.39 -8.48 32.94
C ALA A 37 -4.46 -7.07 32.34
N LEU A 38 -4.87 -6.07 33.13
CA LEU A 38 -4.91 -4.66 32.70
C LEU A 38 -3.48 -4.13 32.48
N VAL A 39 -2.52 -4.47 33.34
CA VAL A 39 -1.09 -4.12 33.15
C VAL A 39 -0.59 -4.66 31.81
N SER A 40 -0.85 -5.93 31.52
CA SER A 40 -0.45 -6.57 30.26
C SER A 40 -1.07 -5.88 29.05
N ALA A 41 -2.37 -5.55 29.13
CA ALA A 41 -3.07 -4.85 28.04
C ALA A 41 -2.50 -3.45 27.80
N LEU A 42 -2.22 -2.68 28.87
CA LEU A 42 -1.66 -1.33 28.79
C LEU A 42 -0.27 -1.34 28.12
N LEU A 43 0.62 -2.25 28.56
CA LEU A 43 1.96 -2.37 27.97
C LEU A 43 1.91 -2.81 26.50
N THR A 44 0.98 -3.71 26.15
CA THR A 44 0.75 -4.09 24.75
C THR A 44 0.28 -2.91 23.92
N GLN A 45 -0.62 -2.07 24.43
CA GLN A 45 -1.06 -0.89 23.69
C GLN A 45 0.07 0.14 23.50
N LEU A 46 0.93 0.35 24.50
CA LEU A 46 2.11 1.22 24.36
C LEU A 46 3.05 0.70 23.27
N GLU A 47 3.35 -0.60 23.27
CA GLU A 47 4.16 -1.23 22.22
C GLU A 47 3.55 -1.03 20.83
N LEU A 48 2.25 -1.31 20.68
CA LEU A 48 1.54 -1.19 19.41
C LEU A 48 1.49 0.27 18.93
N ARG A 49 1.31 1.25 19.81
CA ARG A 49 1.34 2.67 19.47
C ARG A 49 2.69 3.10 18.89
N VAL A 50 3.81 2.66 19.48
CA VAL A 50 5.16 2.92 18.94
C VAL A 50 5.27 2.42 17.50
N HIS A 51 4.81 1.20 17.22
CA HIS A 51 4.83 0.65 15.86
C HIS A 51 3.82 1.36 14.93
N ALA A 52 2.70 1.82 15.47
CA ALA A 52 1.64 2.47 14.71
C ALA A 52 2.03 3.85 14.17
N HIS A 53 3.01 4.54 14.76
CA HIS A 53 3.49 5.84 14.26
C HIS A 53 3.92 5.79 12.79
N THR A 54 4.41 4.66 12.29
CA THR A 54 4.79 4.50 10.87
C THR A 54 3.59 4.54 9.91
N LYS A 55 2.38 4.28 10.41
CA LYS A 55 1.13 4.27 9.63
C LYS A 55 0.23 5.47 9.92
N PHE A 56 0.20 5.94 11.16
CA PHE A 56 -0.77 6.90 11.68
C PHE A 56 -0.15 8.21 12.19
N GLY A 57 1.20 8.31 12.22
CA GLY A 57 1.87 9.48 12.81
C GLY A 57 1.43 9.70 14.25
N GLU A 58 1.19 10.96 14.61
CA GLU A 58 0.78 11.36 15.98
C GLU A 58 -0.62 10.84 16.37
N PHE A 59 -1.48 10.50 15.41
CA PHE A 59 -2.79 9.90 15.72
C PHE A 59 -2.66 8.56 16.47
N ALA A 60 -1.55 7.83 16.27
CA ALA A 60 -1.29 6.57 16.96
C ALA A 60 -1.43 6.69 18.50
N ASP A 61 -1.06 7.83 19.07
CA ASP A 61 -1.10 8.06 20.52
C ASP A 61 -2.52 8.14 21.09
N HIS A 62 -3.52 8.32 20.23
CA HIS A 62 -4.93 8.45 20.56
C HIS A 62 -5.78 7.28 20.09
N MET A 63 -5.14 6.22 19.56
CA MET A 63 -5.82 5.04 19.02
C MET A 63 -5.59 3.80 19.89
N LEU A 64 -6.47 2.81 19.73
CA LEU A 64 -6.28 1.42 20.20
C LEU A 64 -6.07 0.48 19.02
N PHE A 65 -5.29 -0.56 19.25
CA PHE A 65 -4.88 -1.50 18.22
C PHE A 65 -5.01 -2.95 18.71
N THR A 66 -5.40 -3.85 17.82
CA THR A 66 -5.01 -5.26 17.90
C THR A 66 -3.73 -5.47 17.08
N ARG A 67 -2.94 -6.53 17.34
CA ARG A 67 -1.72 -6.81 16.54
C ARG A 67 -2.07 -7.00 15.06
N ASP A 68 -3.03 -7.87 14.77
CA ASP A 68 -3.49 -8.15 13.41
C ASP A 68 -4.13 -6.91 12.78
N GLY A 69 -4.94 -6.17 13.54
CA GLY A 69 -5.57 -4.92 13.09
C GLY A 69 -4.54 -3.86 12.70
N LEU A 70 -3.46 -3.70 13.47
CA LEU A 70 -2.39 -2.76 13.10
C LEU A 70 -1.63 -3.21 11.85
N GLU A 71 -1.36 -4.53 11.71
CA GLU A 71 -0.67 -5.05 10.52
C GLU A 71 -1.48 -4.80 9.25
N GLN A 72 -2.80 -5.04 9.30
CA GLN A 72 -3.71 -4.97 8.16
C GLN A 72 -4.24 -3.56 7.88
N ALA A 73 -4.22 -2.67 8.88
CA ALA A 73 -4.77 -1.34 8.77
C ALA A 73 -4.19 -0.54 7.59
N THR A 74 -5.06 0.16 6.90
CA THR A 74 -4.71 1.16 5.88
C THR A 74 -3.87 2.28 6.52
N ARG A 75 -2.81 2.72 5.85
CA ARG A 75 -2.02 3.88 6.29
C ARG A 75 -2.88 5.14 6.24
N LEU A 76 -2.73 6.04 7.19
CA LEU A 76 -3.58 7.23 7.31
C LEU A 76 -3.60 8.08 6.04
N ASN A 77 -2.46 8.28 5.39
CA ASN A 77 -2.38 9.04 4.14
C ASN A 77 -3.13 8.36 2.98
N VAL A 78 -3.18 7.03 2.93
CA VAL A 78 -3.98 6.27 1.96
C VAL A 78 -5.46 6.33 2.32
N ALA A 79 -5.81 6.14 3.60
CA ALA A 79 -7.19 6.26 4.07
C ALA A 79 -7.76 7.67 3.84
N THR A 80 -6.94 8.72 4.02
CA THR A 80 -7.32 10.09 3.69
C THR A 80 -7.65 10.24 2.20
N HIS A 81 -6.83 9.65 1.33
CA HIS A 81 -7.09 9.67 -0.11
C HIS A 81 -8.39 8.93 -0.50
N HIS A 82 -8.72 7.82 0.19
CA HIS A 82 -10.02 7.15 0.06
C HIS A 82 -11.16 8.06 0.50
N ALA A 83 -11.03 8.68 1.67
CA ALA A 83 -12.04 9.58 2.24
C ALA A 83 -12.30 10.80 1.33
N GLU A 84 -11.25 11.39 0.76
CA GLU A 84 -11.37 12.47 -0.23
C GLU A 84 -12.19 12.04 -1.44
N ARG A 85 -11.98 10.81 -1.95
CA ARG A 85 -12.74 10.29 -3.08
C ARG A 85 -14.24 10.15 -2.76
N PHE A 86 -14.61 9.72 -1.55
CA PHE A 86 -16.00 9.71 -1.10
C PHE A 86 -16.58 11.13 -1.04
N ARG A 87 -15.89 12.06 -0.37
CA ARG A 87 -16.29 13.45 -0.26
C ARG A 87 -16.51 14.09 -1.64
N ASP A 88 -15.54 13.94 -2.55
CA ASP A 88 -15.54 14.56 -3.87
C ASP A 88 -16.60 13.96 -4.79
N SER A 89 -17.05 12.72 -4.53
CA SER A 89 -18.20 12.10 -5.20
C SER A 89 -19.55 12.60 -4.69
N GLY A 90 -19.57 13.44 -3.64
CA GLY A 90 -20.78 13.90 -2.99
C GLY A 90 -21.42 12.87 -2.07
N ALA A 91 -20.68 11.88 -1.58
CA ALA A 91 -21.17 10.97 -0.54
C ALA A 91 -21.40 11.73 0.77
N THR A 92 -22.39 11.29 1.56
CA THR A 92 -22.74 11.87 2.85
C THR A 92 -22.72 10.87 3.98
N TYR A 93 -23.01 9.61 3.70
CA TYR A 93 -23.04 8.53 4.68
C TYR A 93 -22.41 7.25 4.10
N VAL A 94 -21.24 6.90 4.59
CA VAL A 94 -20.44 5.77 4.08
C VAL A 94 -20.55 4.58 5.03
N ALA A 95 -20.92 3.41 4.51
CA ALA A 95 -20.78 2.14 5.24
C ALA A 95 -19.39 1.54 4.95
N ASP A 96 -18.56 1.41 5.99
CA ASP A 96 -17.24 0.76 5.95
C ASP A 96 -17.39 -0.70 6.40
N LEU A 97 -17.44 -1.60 5.42
CA LEU A 97 -17.77 -3.02 5.59
C LEU A 97 -16.52 -3.89 5.60
N GLY A 98 -16.11 -4.32 6.79
CA GLY A 98 -14.83 -4.91 7.11
C GLY A 98 -13.86 -3.85 7.64
N CYS A 99 -14.35 -2.98 8.54
CA CYS A 99 -13.64 -1.78 8.99
C CYS A 99 -12.36 -2.05 9.81
N GLY A 100 -12.18 -3.28 10.30
CA GLY A 100 -11.05 -3.61 11.18
C GLY A 100 -11.03 -2.70 12.41
N ILE A 101 -9.88 -2.04 12.64
CA ILE A 101 -9.73 -1.07 13.75
C ILE A 101 -10.24 0.34 13.41
N GLY A 102 -10.91 0.51 12.26
CA GLY A 102 -11.56 1.76 11.86
C GLY A 102 -10.63 2.79 11.20
N SER A 103 -9.57 2.39 10.51
CA SER A 103 -8.62 3.32 9.88
C SER A 103 -9.25 4.16 8.78
N ASP A 104 -9.97 3.52 7.86
CA ASP A 104 -10.67 4.19 6.75
C ASP A 104 -11.87 4.96 7.28
N SER A 105 -12.65 4.37 8.21
CA SER A 105 -13.74 5.05 8.92
C SER A 105 -13.28 6.34 9.61
N LEU A 106 -12.10 6.33 10.26
CA LEU A 106 -11.51 7.50 10.92
C LEU A 106 -11.22 8.63 9.92
N ALA A 107 -10.63 8.29 8.79
CA ALA A 107 -10.34 9.26 7.73
C ALA A 107 -11.63 9.83 7.12
N ILE A 108 -12.63 8.97 6.86
CA ILE A 108 -13.95 9.37 6.34
C ILE A 108 -14.67 10.31 7.31
N ALA A 109 -14.73 9.94 8.58
CA ALA A 109 -15.34 10.77 9.62
C ALA A 109 -14.62 12.10 9.84
N SER A 110 -13.28 12.11 9.70
CA SER A 110 -12.46 13.33 9.81
C SER A 110 -12.76 14.37 8.71
N LEU A 111 -13.31 13.95 7.57
CA LEU A 111 -13.79 14.84 6.51
C LEU A 111 -15.26 15.25 6.67
N GLY A 112 -15.89 14.92 7.80
CA GLY A 112 -17.26 15.32 8.12
C GLY A 112 -18.35 14.46 7.49
N LEU A 113 -18.01 13.27 6.98
CA LEU A 113 -18.99 12.31 6.48
C LEU A 113 -19.47 11.41 7.63
N LYS A 114 -20.75 11.01 7.60
CA LYS A 114 -21.25 9.98 8.51
C LYS A 114 -20.64 8.62 8.17
N THR A 115 -20.40 7.78 9.19
CA THR A 115 -19.88 6.43 8.98
C THR A 115 -20.70 5.38 9.71
N LEU A 116 -20.91 4.24 9.06
CA LEU A 116 -21.37 2.99 9.65
C LEU A 116 -20.25 1.95 9.48
N SER A 117 -19.53 1.67 10.54
CA SER A 117 -18.38 0.76 10.53
C SER A 117 -18.79 -0.62 11.01
N VAL A 118 -18.57 -1.66 10.23
CA VAL A 118 -18.99 -3.04 10.56
C VAL A 118 -17.82 -3.98 10.46
N ASP A 119 -17.58 -4.80 11.48
CA ASP A 119 -16.59 -5.89 11.44
C ASP A 119 -17.10 -7.10 12.22
N LEU A 120 -16.61 -8.28 11.83
CA LEU A 120 -16.96 -9.55 12.48
C LEU A 120 -16.13 -9.80 13.75
N ASN A 121 -14.97 -9.18 13.88
CA ASN A 121 -14.06 -9.38 15.01
C ASN A 121 -14.40 -8.44 16.18
N PRO A 122 -14.82 -8.95 17.36
CA PRO A 122 -15.21 -8.11 18.48
C PRO A 122 -14.07 -7.23 19.02
N ASP A 123 -12.81 -7.67 18.95
CA ASP A 123 -11.67 -6.89 19.41
C ASP A 123 -11.39 -5.71 18.45
N ALA A 124 -11.53 -5.95 17.14
CA ALA A 124 -11.41 -4.92 16.11
C ALA A 124 -12.52 -3.86 16.29
N VAL A 125 -13.76 -4.29 16.47
CA VAL A 125 -14.92 -3.42 16.75
C VAL A 125 -14.71 -2.58 18.00
N ALA A 126 -14.19 -3.16 19.09
CA ALA A 126 -13.87 -2.42 20.32
C ALA A 126 -12.80 -1.35 20.09
N CYS A 127 -11.78 -1.66 19.29
CA CYS A 127 -10.78 -0.68 18.86
C CYS A 127 -11.42 0.41 17.99
N ALA A 128 -12.19 0.06 16.96
CA ALA A 128 -12.85 1.00 16.06
C ALA A 128 -13.78 1.96 16.82
N ALA A 129 -14.63 1.43 17.72
CA ALA A 129 -15.50 2.25 18.56
C ALA A 129 -14.74 3.25 19.45
N THR A 130 -13.55 2.85 19.93
CA THR A 130 -12.70 3.76 20.71
C THR A 130 -12.01 4.79 19.80
N ASN A 131 -11.56 4.38 18.62
CA ASN A 131 -10.86 5.24 17.67
C ASN A 131 -11.81 6.31 17.07
N LEU A 132 -13.09 5.99 16.96
CA LEU A 132 -14.13 6.88 16.42
C LEU A 132 -14.91 7.66 17.50
N ARG A 133 -14.56 7.55 18.79
CA ARG A 133 -15.31 8.13 19.92
C ARG A 133 -15.52 9.64 19.84
N ASP A 134 -14.62 10.35 19.15
CA ASP A 134 -14.67 11.81 19.01
C ASP A 134 -15.52 12.25 17.79
N PHE A 135 -16.09 11.31 17.05
CA PHE A 135 -16.93 11.52 15.87
C PHE A 135 -18.36 11.05 16.14
N PRO A 136 -19.29 11.97 16.58
CA PRO A 136 -20.63 11.60 17.02
C PRO A 136 -21.52 11.01 15.94
N ASP A 137 -21.22 11.29 14.66
CA ASP A 137 -21.94 10.76 13.50
C ASP A 137 -21.34 9.42 12.99
N SER A 138 -20.57 8.73 13.82
CA SER A 138 -19.95 7.44 13.51
C SER A 138 -20.53 6.33 14.36
N ASP A 139 -21.17 5.37 13.70
CA ASP A 139 -21.69 4.15 14.34
C ASP A 139 -20.73 2.98 14.08
N VAL A 140 -20.54 2.13 15.09
CA VAL A 140 -19.72 0.91 14.99
C VAL A 140 -20.53 -0.30 15.43
N LEU A 141 -20.62 -1.32 14.59
CA LEU A 141 -21.40 -2.52 14.80
C LEU A 141 -20.56 -3.78 14.71
N LEU A 142 -20.77 -4.69 15.66
CA LEU A 142 -20.30 -6.07 15.55
C LEU A 142 -21.29 -6.86 14.68
N GLY A 143 -20.84 -7.36 13.53
CA GLY A 143 -21.72 -8.09 12.63
C GLY A 143 -20.98 -8.68 11.44
N ASN A 144 -21.64 -9.63 10.81
CA ASN A 144 -21.18 -10.18 9.53
C ASN A 144 -21.76 -9.34 8.39
N VAL A 145 -20.90 -8.78 7.56
CA VAL A 145 -21.30 -7.93 6.43
C VAL A 145 -22.19 -8.67 5.41
N LEU A 146 -22.14 -10.01 5.37
CA LEU A 146 -22.99 -10.84 4.51
C LEU A 146 -24.45 -10.95 5.02
N ASP A 147 -24.69 -10.63 6.27
CA ASP A 147 -26.01 -10.68 6.89
C ASP A 147 -26.76 -9.32 6.79
N LEU A 148 -26.08 -8.29 6.25
CA LEU A 148 -26.65 -6.96 6.08
C LEU A 148 -27.57 -6.91 4.84
N ASP A 149 -28.74 -6.32 5.02
CA ASP A 149 -29.59 -5.93 3.89
C ASP A 149 -29.17 -4.57 3.33
N ILE A 150 -28.64 -4.57 2.11
CA ILE A 150 -28.15 -3.35 1.45
C ILE A 150 -29.31 -2.38 1.13
N HIS A 151 -30.53 -2.87 0.91
CA HIS A 151 -31.69 -2.02 0.73
C HIS A 151 -32.05 -1.30 2.03
N GLU A 152 -32.02 -2.02 3.16
CA GLU A 152 -32.23 -1.39 4.47
C GLU A 152 -31.17 -0.33 4.79
N LEU A 153 -29.91 -0.56 4.43
CA LEU A 153 -28.84 0.44 4.58
C LEU A 153 -29.14 1.69 3.75
N ALA A 154 -29.56 1.52 2.49
CA ALA A 154 -29.94 2.63 1.62
C ALA A 154 -31.15 3.39 2.17
N ASP A 155 -32.17 2.71 2.67
CA ASP A 155 -33.35 3.30 3.31
C ASP A 155 -32.98 4.12 4.59
N ARG A 156 -31.91 3.74 5.27
CA ARG A 156 -31.34 4.49 6.41
C ARG A 156 -30.46 5.66 5.97
N GLY A 157 -30.31 5.90 4.68
CA GLY A 157 -29.57 7.01 4.09
C GLY A 157 -28.11 6.72 3.79
N VAL A 158 -27.62 5.47 3.90
CA VAL A 158 -26.29 5.10 3.41
C VAL A 158 -26.25 5.26 1.89
N ASP A 159 -25.35 6.12 1.41
CA ASP A 159 -25.25 6.47 -0.02
C ASP A 159 -23.91 6.05 -0.65
N ALA A 160 -23.01 5.48 0.16
CA ALA A 160 -21.74 4.92 -0.29
C ALA A 160 -21.30 3.72 0.56
N ILE A 161 -20.54 2.82 -0.04
CA ILE A 161 -19.94 1.66 0.61
C ILE A 161 -18.44 1.66 0.37
N PHE A 162 -17.64 1.42 1.42
CA PHE A 162 -16.27 0.97 1.32
C PHE A 162 -16.18 -0.47 1.83
N ALA A 163 -15.53 -1.36 1.11
CA ALA A 163 -15.37 -2.75 1.50
C ALA A 163 -13.91 -3.17 1.46
N ASP A 164 -13.44 -3.84 2.51
CA ASP A 164 -12.12 -4.49 2.59
C ASP A 164 -12.31 -6.00 2.81
N PRO A 165 -12.59 -6.77 1.74
CA PRO A 165 -12.88 -8.19 1.84
C PRO A 165 -11.72 -8.98 2.41
N ALA A 166 -11.96 -9.72 3.50
CA ALA A 166 -10.97 -10.56 4.13
C ALA A 166 -10.62 -11.77 3.25
N ARG A 167 -9.33 -12.08 3.12
CA ARG A 167 -8.89 -13.35 2.53
C ARG A 167 -9.17 -14.47 3.53
N ARG A 168 -9.81 -15.56 3.08
CA ARG A 168 -10.10 -16.69 3.98
C ARG A 168 -8.80 -17.24 4.58
N THR A 169 -8.72 -17.24 5.91
CA THR A 169 -7.64 -17.84 6.69
C THR A 169 -7.64 -19.36 6.49
N GLY A 170 -6.50 -19.95 6.14
CA GLY A 170 -6.35 -21.42 6.01
C GLY A 170 -5.75 -21.89 4.68
N ALA A 171 -5.60 -21.03 3.68
CA ALA A 171 -4.85 -21.38 2.49
C ALA A 171 -3.34 -21.12 2.71
N LYS A 172 -2.49 -22.11 2.34
CA LYS A 172 -1.02 -21.94 2.41
C LYS A 172 -0.62 -20.69 1.60
N ARG A 173 0.25 -19.85 2.18
CA ARG A 173 0.85 -18.69 1.50
C ARG A 173 1.35 -19.11 0.11
N GLY A 174 0.86 -18.45 -0.96
CA GLY A 174 1.24 -18.77 -2.35
C GLY A 174 0.32 -19.75 -3.08
N SER A 175 -0.81 -20.18 -2.52
CA SER A 175 -1.79 -20.97 -3.27
C SER A 175 -2.57 -20.08 -4.26
N THR A 176 -2.84 -20.59 -5.46
CA THR A 176 -3.65 -19.91 -6.50
C THR A 176 -5.03 -19.50 -6.00
N ARG A 177 -5.61 -20.21 -5.01
CA ARG A 177 -6.88 -19.87 -4.36
C ARG A 177 -6.86 -18.56 -3.59
N LEU A 178 -5.69 -18.11 -3.08
CA LEU A 178 -5.56 -16.81 -2.40
C LEU A 178 -5.66 -15.62 -3.35
N MET A 179 -5.44 -15.85 -4.64
CA MET A 179 -5.49 -14.82 -5.69
C MET A 179 -6.85 -14.74 -6.38
N ASP A 180 -7.74 -15.73 -6.16
CA ASP A 180 -9.08 -15.74 -6.73
C ASP A 180 -10.02 -14.84 -5.90
N PRO A 181 -10.51 -13.71 -6.46
CA PRO A 181 -11.39 -12.77 -5.76
C PRO A 181 -12.72 -13.37 -5.31
N GLU A 182 -13.17 -14.46 -5.95
CA GLU A 182 -14.39 -15.17 -5.57
C GLU A 182 -14.20 -16.05 -4.31
N SER A 183 -12.97 -16.27 -3.90
CA SER A 183 -12.65 -16.95 -2.63
C SER A 183 -12.63 -16.03 -1.41
N TRP A 184 -12.74 -14.70 -1.59
CA TRP A 184 -12.73 -13.73 -0.48
C TRP A 184 -14.05 -13.73 0.29
N SER A 185 -14.08 -13.08 1.42
CA SER A 185 -15.29 -12.93 2.25
C SER A 185 -15.50 -11.46 2.63
N PRO A 186 -16.52 -10.79 2.04
CA PRO A 186 -17.35 -11.22 0.93
C PRO A 186 -16.59 -11.43 -0.39
N SER A 187 -17.15 -12.18 -1.35
CA SER A 187 -16.57 -12.33 -2.70
C SER A 187 -16.64 -11.01 -3.47
N LEU A 188 -15.75 -10.83 -4.45
CA LEU A 188 -15.76 -9.63 -5.30
C LEU A 188 -17.09 -9.44 -6.02
N SER A 189 -17.66 -10.52 -6.55
CA SER A 189 -18.97 -10.48 -7.22
C SER A 189 -20.10 -10.05 -6.28
N THR A 190 -20.08 -10.50 -5.02
CA THR A 190 -21.04 -10.07 -3.99
C THR A 190 -20.93 -8.56 -3.75
N VAL A 191 -19.72 -8.04 -3.52
CA VAL A 191 -19.52 -6.61 -3.26
C VAL A 191 -19.89 -5.75 -4.47
N LEU A 192 -19.51 -6.18 -5.67
CA LEU A 192 -19.91 -5.51 -6.91
C LEU A 192 -21.42 -5.53 -7.12
N GLY A 193 -22.13 -6.56 -6.63
CA GLY A 193 -23.59 -6.64 -6.68
C GLY A 193 -24.27 -5.53 -5.87
N TRP A 194 -23.66 -5.03 -4.81
CA TRP A 194 -24.22 -3.97 -3.96
C TRP A 194 -24.41 -2.64 -4.72
N ARG A 195 -23.63 -2.41 -5.77
CA ARG A 195 -23.73 -1.19 -6.62
C ARG A 195 -25.09 -1.05 -7.31
N ASN A 196 -25.87 -2.12 -7.41
CA ASN A 196 -27.22 -2.07 -7.96
C ASN A 196 -28.19 -1.29 -7.06
N THR A 197 -27.89 -1.20 -5.76
CA THR A 197 -28.69 -0.46 -4.77
C THR A 197 -27.98 0.81 -4.34
N ILE A 198 -26.67 0.74 -4.04
CA ILE A 198 -25.83 1.88 -3.66
C ILE A 198 -24.71 2.00 -4.69
N PRO A 199 -24.81 2.95 -5.66
CA PRO A 199 -23.86 3.00 -6.80
C PRO A 199 -22.43 3.37 -6.42
N ARG A 200 -22.22 4.05 -5.29
CA ARG A 200 -20.88 4.44 -4.81
C ARG A 200 -20.26 3.29 -4.02
N VAL A 201 -19.61 2.36 -4.69
CA VAL A 201 -18.89 1.25 -4.02
C VAL A 201 -17.40 1.35 -4.28
N GLY A 202 -16.63 1.51 -3.20
CA GLY A 202 -15.18 1.39 -3.17
C GLY A 202 -14.78 0.03 -2.62
N ILE A 203 -13.82 -0.66 -3.23
CA ILE A 203 -13.39 -2.00 -2.82
C ILE A 203 -11.88 -2.04 -2.74
N LYS A 204 -11.33 -2.26 -1.56
CA LYS A 204 -9.90 -2.52 -1.40
C LYS A 204 -9.58 -3.94 -1.83
N VAL A 205 -8.59 -4.09 -2.67
CA VAL A 205 -8.20 -5.39 -3.23
C VAL A 205 -6.69 -5.59 -3.18
N ALA A 206 -6.26 -6.83 -3.33
CA ALA A 206 -4.83 -7.11 -3.43
C ALA A 206 -4.23 -6.46 -4.68
N PRO A 207 -3.03 -5.85 -4.59
CA PRO A 207 -2.40 -5.23 -5.76
C PRO A 207 -2.04 -6.22 -6.88
N GLY A 208 -2.10 -7.52 -6.61
CA GLY A 208 -1.91 -8.59 -7.58
C GLY A 208 -3.16 -9.08 -8.29
N ILE A 209 -4.31 -8.41 -8.14
CA ILE A 209 -5.56 -8.78 -8.82
C ILE A 209 -5.36 -8.88 -10.33
N SER A 210 -6.00 -9.87 -10.96
CA SER A 210 -5.96 -10.04 -12.41
C SER A 210 -6.80 -8.97 -13.11
N TYR A 211 -6.33 -8.45 -14.22
CA TYR A 211 -7.12 -7.47 -14.99
C TYR A 211 -8.42 -8.05 -15.52
N SER A 212 -8.46 -9.37 -15.80
CA SER A 212 -9.69 -10.07 -16.23
C SER A 212 -10.81 -10.03 -15.20
N ASP A 213 -10.47 -9.82 -13.93
CA ASP A 213 -11.43 -9.81 -12.82
C ASP A 213 -11.94 -8.39 -12.52
N LEU A 214 -11.42 -7.38 -13.24
CA LEU A 214 -11.78 -5.98 -13.03
C LEU A 214 -13.06 -5.62 -13.80
N PRO A 215 -13.97 -4.83 -13.19
CA PRO A 215 -15.13 -4.28 -13.90
C PRO A 215 -14.68 -3.31 -15.00
N GLU A 216 -15.33 -3.38 -16.16
CA GLU A 216 -15.00 -2.53 -17.32
C GLU A 216 -15.23 -1.04 -17.04
N ASP A 217 -16.28 -0.73 -16.29
CA ASP A 217 -16.78 0.60 -16.00
C ASP A 217 -16.18 1.23 -14.73
N ALA A 218 -15.29 0.52 -14.04
CA ALA A 218 -14.67 1.02 -12.81
C ALA A 218 -13.37 1.80 -13.07
N CYS A 219 -13.05 2.71 -12.15
CA CYS A 219 -11.71 3.23 -11.98
C CYS A 219 -10.95 2.30 -11.03
N VAL A 220 -9.83 1.73 -11.46
CA VAL A 220 -9.02 0.86 -10.61
C VAL A 220 -7.66 1.51 -10.37
N GLN A 221 -7.37 1.77 -9.11
CA GLN A 221 -6.20 2.52 -8.69
C GLN A 221 -5.22 1.62 -7.94
N TRP A 222 -3.96 1.58 -8.36
CA TRP A 222 -2.85 1.01 -7.60
C TRP A 222 -2.11 2.12 -6.89
N THR A 223 -1.91 1.95 -5.58
CA THR A 223 -1.31 2.98 -4.71
C THR A 223 0.03 2.50 -4.17
N SER A 224 1.06 3.33 -4.32
CA SER A 224 2.34 3.19 -3.63
C SER A 224 2.56 4.35 -2.66
N VAL A 225 3.24 4.06 -1.56
CA VAL A 225 3.65 5.04 -0.55
C VAL A 225 5.16 4.94 -0.38
N ASP A 226 5.87 6.04 -0.62
CA ASP A 226 7.33 6.14 -0.52
C ASP A 226 8.06 5.02 -1.28
N GLY A 227 7.55 4.66 -2.48
CA GLY A 227 8.11 3.64 -3.35
C GLY A 227 7.75 2.20 -2.99
N SER A 228 6.82 1.99 -2.06
CA SER A 228 6.29 0.67 -1.70
C SER A 228 4.83 0.55 -2.14
N LEU A 229 4.53 -0.44 -2.98
CA LEU A 229 3.17 -0.74 -3.39
C LEU A 229 2.37 -1.27 -2.19
N VAL A 230 1.26 -0.64 -1.84
CA VAL A 230 0.50 -0.94 -0.63
C VAL A 230 -0.83 -1.63 -0.92
N GLU A 231 -1.55 -1.20 -1.96
CA GLU A 231 -2.87 -1.75 -2.27
C GLU A 231 -3.27 -1.50 -3.74
N ALA A 232 -4.42 -2.06 -4.11
CA ALA A 232 -5.24 -1.58 -5.20
C ALA A 232 -6.67 -1.34 -4.68
N ALA A 233 -7.39 -0.41 -5.31
CA ALA A 233 -8.77 -0.11 -4.99
C ALA A 233 -9.62 0.00 -6.26
N ILE A 234 -10.82 -0.59 -6.23
CA ILE A 234 -11.82 -0.52 -7.30
C ILE A 234 -12.85 0.53 -6.90
N TRP A 235 -13.11 1.48 -7.76
CA TRP A 235 -14.06 2.58 -7.55
C TRP A 235 -15.16 2.54 -8.60
N THR A 236 -16.42 2.50 -8.17
CA THR A 236 -17.58 2.37 -9.07
C THR A 236 -18.50 3.57 -9.04
N GLY A 237 -19.31 3.73 -10.09
CA GLY A 237 -20.30 4.80 -10.19
C GLY A 237 -19.70 6.20 -9.97
N PRO A 238 -20.33 7.07 -9.15
CA PRO A 238 -19.80 8.42 -8.89
C PRO A 238 -18.40 8.46 -8.25
N LEU A 239 -17.93 7.35 -7.64
CA LEU A 239 -16.54 7.26 -7.13
C LEU A 239 -15.52 7.19 -8.27
N ALA A 240 -15.90 6.80 -9.48
CA ALA A 240 -15.06 6.83 -10.66
C ALA A 240 -15.17 8.17 -11.41
N HIS A 241 -15.30 9.29 -10.67
CA HIS A 241 -15.55 10.63 -11.20
C HIS A 241 -14.48 11.13 -12.18
N ASP A 242 -13.29 10.60 -12.13
CA ASP A 242 -12.17 10.87 -13.03
C ASP A 242 -12.13 9.91 -14.25
N GLY A 243 -13.20 9.12 -14.46
CA GLY A 243 -13.36 8.16 -15.57
C GLY A 243 -12.97 6.72 -15.22
N SER A 244 -13.42 5.78 -16.05
CA SER A 244 -13.05 4.36 -15.94
C SER A 244 -11.58 4.12 -16.33
N GLY A 245 -11.08 2.91 -16.05
CA GLY A 245 -9.74 2.48 -16.42
C GLY A 245 -8.77 2.35 -15.27
N ARG A 246 -7.48 2.24 -15.58
CA ARG A 246 -6.42 1.99 -14.59
C ARG A 246 -5.65 3.26 -14.25
N VAL A 247 -5.32 3.38 -12.98
CA VAL A 247 -4.60 4.54 -12.40
C VAL A 247 -3.44 4.05 -11.54
N ALA A 248 -2.29 4.67 -11.67
CA ALA A 248 -1.22 4.57 -10.69
C ALA A 248 -1.23 5.83 -9.81
N CYS A 249 -1.27 5.62 -8.50
CA CYS A 249 -1.20 6.66 -7.50
C CYS A 249 0.10 6.51 -6.70
N VAL A 250 0.93 7.55 -6.68
CA VAL A 250 2.19 7.58 -5.93
C VAL A 250 2.07 8.65 -4.86
N ILE A 251 2.12 8.24 -3.61
CA ILE A 251 2.14 9.12 -2.44
C ILE A 251 3.59 9.22 -1.96
N SER A 252 4.14 10.43 -1.90
CA SER A 252 5.48 10.71 -1.41
C SER A 252 5.44 11.86 -0.40
N GLY A 253 5.68 11.54 0.87
CA GLY A 253 5.44 12.48 1.96
C GLY A 253 3.98 12.93 1.98
N SER A 254 3.74 14.25 1.82
CA SER A 254 2.40 14.85 1.75
C SER A 254 1.88 15.06 0.32
N GLN A 255 2.63 14.67 -0.70
CA GLN A 255 2.25 14.88 -2.10
C GLN A 255 1.67 13.61 -2.71
N THR A 256 0.61 13.76 -3.49
CA THR A 256 -0.02 12.67 -4.25
C THR A 256 0.07 12.96 -5.74
N PHE A 257 0.55 11.98 -6.49
CA PHE A 257 0.69 12.04 -7.94
C PHE A 257 -0.12 10.91 -8.57
N THR A 258 -0.83 11.21 -9.68
CA THR A 258 -1.60 10.22 -10.41
C THR A 258 -1.17 10.13 -11.86
N LEU A 259 -1.07 8.89 -12.38
CA LEU A 259 -0.83 8.60 -13.78
C LEU A 259 -1.99 7.77 -14.32
N ARG A 260 -2.55 8.23 -15.43
CA ARG A 260 -3.61 7.54 -16.17
C ARG A 260 -3.18 7.29 -17.62
N ALA A 261 -3.83 6.34 -18.28
CA ALA A 261 -3.60 6.11 -19.70
C ALA A 261 -3.97 7.38 -20.50
N ILE A 262 -3.24 7.64 -21.58
CA ILE A 262 -3.50 8.79 -22.48
C ILE A 262 -4.87 8.64 -23.17
N HIS A 263 -5.27 7.41 -23.43
CA HIS A 263 -6.58 7.08 -24.01
C HIS A 263 -7.43 6.35 -22.98
N GLU A 264 -8.69 6.72 -22.90
CA GLU A 264 -9.66 5.99 -22.09
C GLU A 264 -9.75 4.55 -22.56
N ALA A 265 -9.61 3.63 -21.63
CA ALA A 265 -9.74 2.20 -21.87
C ALA A 265 -10.36 1.54 -20.64
N PRO A 266 -11.22 0.52 -20.82
CA PRO A 266 -11.77 -0.26 -19.71
C PRO A 266 -10.67 -0.77 -18.76
N ALA A 267 -10.99 -0.91 -17.48
CA ALA A 267 -10.00 -1.36 -16.50
C ALA A 267 -9.46 -2.78 -16.80
N ASN A 268 -10.28 -3.63 -17.40
CA ASN A 268 -9.92 -5.00 -17.84
C ASN A 268 -9.26 -5.06 -19.23
N ALA A 269 -9.08 -3.92 -19.92
CA ALA A 269 -8.47 -3.90 -21.25
C ALA A 269 -7.07 -4.54 -21.27
N PRO A 270 -6.66 -5.14 -22.40
CA PRO A 270 -5.30 -5.65 -22.58
C PRO A 270 -4.24 -4.56 -22.34
N LEU A 271 -3.04 -5.00 -21.95
CA LEU A 271 -1.91 -4.08 -21.81
C LEU A 271 -1.44 -3.59 -23.18
N ILE A 272 -1.17 -2.29 -23.26
CA ILE A 272 -0.50 -1.70 -24.42
C ILE A 272 1.02 -1.89 -24.21
N PRO A 273 1.72 -2.62 -25.08
CA PRO A 273 3.16 -2.80 -24.95
C PRO A 273 3.91 -1.47 -25.15
N ALA A 274 4.92 -1.23 -24.33
CA ALA A 274 5.83 -0.12 -24.55
C ALA A 274 6.89 -0.52 -25.61
N PRO A 275 7.41 0.44 -26.39
CA PRO A 275 8.46 0.16 -27.35
C PRO A 275 9.73 -0.37 -26.67
N VAL A 276 10.47 -1.25 -27.35
CA VAL A 276 11.76 -1.80 -26.88
C VAL A 276 12.87 -1.19 -27.69
N GLY A 277 13.94 -0.74 -27.05
CA GLY A 277 15.10 -0.11 -27.70
C GLY A 277 16.44 -0.50 -27.08
N GLU A 278 17.49 0.21 -27.49
CA GLU A 278 18.83 0.04 -26.95
C GLU A 278 18.92 0.70 -25.55
N LEU A 279 19.82 0.17 -24.71
CA LEU A 279 20.14 0.87 -23.48
C LEU A 279 20.89 2.18 -23.82
N ALA A 280 20.34 3.28 -23.37
CA ALA A 280 20.89 4.64 -23.51
C ALA A 280 21.64 5.08 -22.24
N ASP A 281 21.87 6.39 -22.09
CA ASP A 281 22.66 6.98 -20.99
C ASP A 281 22.02 6.80 -19.62
N TYR A 282 20.71 6.61 -19.56
CA TYR A 282 19.96 6.46 -18.32
C TYR A 282 19.10 5.21 -18.34
N VAL A 283 19.00 4.56 -17.17
CA VAL A 283 18.06 3.48 -16.91
C VAL A 283 17.12 3.91 -15.78
N GLY A 284 15.82 3.75 -15.98
CA GLY A 284 14.78 4.14 -15.06
C GLY A 284 14.04 2.94 -14.49
N GLU A 285 13.81 2.96 -13.18
CA GLU A 285 12.96 2.01 -12.48
C GLU A 285 11.60 2.65 -12.23
N PRO A 286 10.54 2.28 -12.99
CA PRO A 286 9.20 2.73 -12.74
C PRO A 286 8.71 2.29 -11.36
N ASP A 287 7.87 3.12 -10.75
CA ASP A 287 7.18 2.77 -9.50
C ASP A 287 6.31 1.52 -9.69
N ASP A 288 6.21 0.70 -8.65
CA ASP A 288 5.45 -0.56 -8.72
C ASP A 288 3.95 -0.32 -8.94
N ALA A 289 3.38 0.84 -8.53
CA ALA A 289 2.01 1.22 -8.86
C ALA A 289 1.83 1.39 -10.38
N VAL A 290 2.79 2.01 -11.07
CA VAL A 290 2.76 2.16 -12.54
C VAL A 290 2.83 0.81 -13.23
N ILE A 291 3.70 -0.07 -12.73
CA ILE A 291 3.87 -1.41 -13.29
C ILE A 291 2.58 -2.23 -13.13
N ARG A 292 2.01 -2.20 -11.93
CA ARG A 292 0.79 -2.95 -11.62
C ARG A 292 -0.48 -2.38 -12.25
N ALA A 293 -0.54 -1.07 -12.46
CA ALA A 293 -1.60 -0.45 -13.25
C ALA A 293 -1.45 -0.72 -14.76
N GLY A 294 -0.33 -1.30 -15.21
CA GLY A 294 -0.07 -1.56 -16.63
C GLY A 294 0.17 -0.30 -17.45
N LEU A 295 0.70 0.76 -16.83
CA LEU A 295 0.87 2.08 -17.43
C LEU A 295 2.31 2.36 -17.90
N ILE A 296 3.12 1.32 -18.10
CA ILE A 296 4.52 1.46 -18.57
C ILE A 296 4.59 2.15 -19.93
N SER A 297 3.69 1.80 -20.86
CA SER A 297 3.62 2.41 -22.19
C SER A 297 3.30 3.90 -22.10
N THR A 298 2.35 4.27 -21.24
CA THR A 298 2.01 5.67 -20.98
C THR A 298 3.18 6.46 -20.41
N LEU A 299 3.84 5.90 -19.39
CA LEU A 299 5.01 6.54 -18.78
C LEU A 299 6.17 6.67 -19.77
N ALA A 300 6.44 5.62 -20.56
CA ALA A 300 7.48 5.62 -21.59
C ALA A 300 7.24 6.73 -22.63
N SER A 301 5.98 6.88 -23.09
CA SER A 301 5.62 7.93 -24.03
C SER A 301 5.79 9.34 -23.45
N GLN A 302 5.40 9.57 -22.18
CA GLN A 302 5.54 10.86 -21.51
C GLN A 302 7.00 11.28 -21.30
N LEU A 303 7.89 10.30 -21.13
CA LEU A 303 9.31 10.53 -20.82
C LEU A 303 10.25 10.38 -22.01
N ASP A 304 9.71 10.16 -23.21
CA ASP A 304 10.50 9.82 -24.42
C ASP A 304 11.49 8.66 -24.12
N ALA A 305 10.94 7.59 -23.55
CA ALA A 305 11.70 6.44 -23.08
C ALA A 305 11.18 5.13 -23.71
N HIS A 306 11.94 4.06 -23.55
CA HIS A 306 11.60 2.75 -24.06
C HIS A 306 12.08 1.65 -23.11
N LEU A 307 11.53 0.44 -23.23
CA LEU A 307 11.98 -0.73 -22.49
C LEU A 307 13.35 -1.20 -22.99
N ILE A 308 14.20 -1.69 -22.08
CA ILE A 308 15.49 -2.31 -22.43
C ILE A 308 15.36 -3.78 -22.82
N SER A 309 14.22 -4.40 -22.53
CA SER A 309 13.89 -5.78 -22.89
C SER A 309 12.39 -6.00 -22.73
N GLU A 310 11.81 -6.86 -23.54
CA GLU A 310 10.42 -7.30 -23.40
C GLU A 310 10.14 -7.84 -22.00
N SER A 311 8.96 -7.58 -21.48
CA SER A 311 8.46 -8.06 -20.16
C SER A 311 9.31 -7.67 -18.96
N ILE A 312 10.27 -6.75 -19.10
CA ILE A 312 11.09 -6.23 -18.01
C ILE A 312 10.86 -4.72 -17.86
N ALA A 313 10.21 -4.32 -16.77
CA ALA A 313 9.85 -2.94 -16.52
C ALA A 313 11.06 -2.11 -16.04
N TYR A 314 12.08 -2.00 -16.89
CA TYR A 314 13.09 -0.97 -16.85
C TYR A 314 13.00 -0.14 -18.12
N LEU A 315 12.88 1.17 -17.96
CA LEU A 315 12.90 2.12 -19.06
C LEU A 315 14.33 2.62 -19.32
N SER A 316 14.61 3.04 -20.53
CA SER A 316 15.85 3.73 -20.87
C SER A 316 15.57 4.97 -21.70
N ALA A 317 16.38 6.00 -21.50
CA ALA A 317 16.29 7.27 -22.22
C ALA A 317 17.67 7.95 -22.32
N THR A 318 17.81 8.85 -23.28
CA THR A 318 19.00 9.71 -23.40
C THR A 318 18.99 10.87 -22.41
N LYS A 319 17.84 11.16 -21.80
CA LYS A 319 17.66 12.20 -20.79
C LYS A 319 16.84 11.68 -19.61
N ALA A 320 17.31 11.94 -18.40
CA ALA A 320 16.57 11.62 -17.17
C ALA A 320 15.57 12.73 -16.85
N THR A 321 14.37 12.66 -17.42
CA THR A 321 13.30 13.61 -17.13
C THR A 321 12.74 13.31 -15.73
N PRO A 322 12.74 14.26 -14.76
CA PRO A 322 12.20 14.04 -13.43
C PRO A 322 10.72 13.69 -13.46
N SER A 323 10.34 12.69 -12.68
CA SER A 323 8.94 12.29 -12.52
C SER A 323 8.77 11.52 -11.20
N ALA A 324 7.62 11.69 -10.54
CA ALA A 324 7.29 10.92 -9.33
C ALA A 324 7.10 9.42 -9.61
N PHE A 325 6.91 9.04 -10.87
CA PHE A 325 6.57 7.68 -11.30
C PHE A 325 7.77 6.83 -11.67
N ILE A 326 9.00 7.38 -11.63
CA ILE A 326 10.21 6.67 -12.04
C ILE A 326 11.43 7.16 -11.27
N ARG A 327 12.31 6.24 -10.92
CA ARG A 327 13.62 6.56 -10.35
C ARG A 327 14.69 6.34 -11.42
N TRP A 328 15.41 7.39 -11.80
CA TRP A 328 16.48 7.32 -12.80
C TRP A 328 17.84 7.03 -12.19
N PHE A 329 18.66 6.33 -12.97
CA PHE A 329 20.07 6.05 -12.68
C PHE A 329 20.87 6.32 -13.96
N LYS A 330 22.03 6.95 -13.80
CA LYS A 330 22.97 7.16 -14.90
C LYS A 330 23.74 5.86 -15.13
N VAL A 331 23.78 5.39 -16.37
CA VAL A 331 24.53 4.19 -16.77
C VAL A 331 26.02 4.54 -16.85
N GLU A 332 26.85 3.80 -16.11
CA GLU A 332 28.30 3.98 -16.11
C GLU A 332 29.01 2.86 -16.89
N ASP A 333 28.50 1.62 -16.82
CA ASP A 333 29.05 0.46 -17.54
C ASP A 333 28.00 -0.66 -17.64
N VAL A 334 28.20 -1.56 -18.60
CA VAL A 334 27.34 -2.75 -18.81
C VAL A 334 28.22 -3.99 -18.97
N VAL A 335 28.16 -4.88 -17.99
CA VAL A 335 29.00 -6.07 -17.96
C VAL A 335 28.19 -7.37 -17.94
N THR A 336 28.84 -8.50 -18.13
CA THR A 336 28.20 -9.80 -17.92
C THR A 336 27.84 -9.98 -16.45
N LEU A 337 26.71 -10.65 -16.18
CA LEU A 337 26.23 -10.91 -14.82
C LEU A 337 27.09 -12.01 -14.14
N ARG A 338 28.36 -11.68 -13.89
CA ARG A 338 29.34 -12.54 -13.20
C ARG A 338 30.06 -11.75 -12.12
N PRO A 339 30.23 -12.28 -10.90
CA PRO A 339 30.86 -11.54 -9.81
C PRO A 339 32.24 -10.94 -10.13
N LYS A 340 33.07 -11.66 -10.90
CA LYS A 340 34.41 -11.18 -11.30
C LYS A 340 34.35 -9.94 -12.19
N THR A 341 33.47 -9.94 -13.21
CA THR A 341 33.33 -8.82 -14.16
C THR A 341 32.69 -7.60 -13.46
N ILE A 342 31.69 -7.82 -12.63
CA ILE A 342 31.06 -6.76 -11.82
C ILE A 342 32.08 -6.13 -10.87
N SER A 343 32.85 -6.95 -10.13
CA SER A 343 33.87 -6.43 -9.20
C SER A 343 34.99 -5.64 -9.91
N ALA A 344 35.36 -6.04 -11.13
CA ALA A 344 36.34 -5.31 -11.92
C ALA A 344 35.83 -3.95 -12.38
N ALA A 345 34.58 -3.88 -12.89
CA ALA A 345 33.93 -2.63 -13.29
C ALA A 345 33.75 -1.66 -12.10
N LEU A 346 33.22 -2.15 -10.97
CA LEU A 346 33.05 -1.33 -9.75
C LEU A 346 34.40 -0.74 -9.27
N ARG A 347 35.47 -1.54 -9.31
CA ARG A 347 36.81 -1.08 -8.93
C ARG A 347 37.32 0.00 -9.87
N GLY A 348 37.15 -0.18 -11.20
CA GLY A 348 37.54 0.82 -12.19
C GLY A 348 36.86 2.18 -12.01
N LEU A 349 35.62 2.16 -11.50
CA LEU A 349 34.81 3.36 -11.22
C LEU A 349 35.04 3.93 -9.81
N GLY A 350 35.81 3.22 -8.95
CA GLY A 350 36.03 3.62 -7.55
C GLY A 350 34.80 3.43 -6.64
N ILE A 351 33.88 2.52 -7.02
CA ILE A 351 32.64 2.24 -6.29
C ILE A 351 32.90 1.18 -5.22
N GLY A 352 32.66 1.54 -3.94
CA GLY A 352 32.85 0.66 -2.78
C GLY A 352 31.60 0.38 -1.98
N ARG A 353 30.54 1.17 -2.14
CA ARG A 353 29.23 0.94 -1.53
C ARG A 353 28.19 0.75 -2.62
N ILE A 354 27.41 -0.33 -2.55
CA ILE A 354 26.44 -0.66 -3.61
C ILE A 354 25.09 -1.03 -3.04
N GLU A 355 24.07 -0.69 -3.81
CA GLU A 355 22.75 -1.32 -3.79
C GLU A 355 22.68 -2.34 -4.94
N VAL A 356 22.07 -3.49 -4.72
CA VAL A 356 21.82 -4.48 -5.78
C VAL A 356 20.33 -4.58 -6.04
N LYS A 357 19.92 -4.26 -7.25
CA LYS A 357 18.57 -4.41 -7.77
C LYS A 357 18.48 -5.58 -8.73
N LYS A 358 17.33 -6.26 -8.78
CA LYS A 358 17.08 -7.31 -9.74
C LYS A 358 15.69 -7.20 -10.37
N ARG A 359 15.62 -7.43 -11.68
CA ARG A 359 14.37 -7.66 -12.39
C ARG A 359 14.65 -8.47 -13.66
N GLY A 360 14.02 -9.64 -13.78
CA GLY A 360 14.26 -10.55 -14.90
C GLY A 360 15.58 -11.34 -14.84
N ALA A 361 16.27 -11.36 -13.72
CA ALA A 361 17.44 -12.20 -13.46
C ALA A 361 17.18 -13.10 -12.25
N ASP A 362 17.51 -14.37 -12.37
CA ASP A 362 17.40 -15.35 -11.27
C ASP A 362 18.67 -15.32 -10.41
N ILE A 363 18.75 -14.31 -9.54
CA ILE A 363 19.83 -14.14 -8.57
C ILE A 363 19.25 -13.73 -7.22
N ASP A 364 19.96 -14.03 -6.15
CA ASP A 364 19.72 -13.42 -4.84
C ASP A 364 20.63 -12.18 -4.67
N PRO A 365 20.05 -10.95 -4.51
CA PRO A 365 20.82 -9.72 -4.37
C PRO A 365 21.82 -9.74 -3.22
N ALA A 366 21.44 -10.32 -2.06
CA ALA A 366 22.31 -10.39 -0.89
C ALA A 366 23.51 -11.31 -1.13
N THR A 367 23.28 -12.45 -1.79
CA THR A 367 24.34 -13.40 -2.17
C THR A 367 25.26 -12.79 -3.23
N LEU A 368 24.71 -12.12 -4.26
CA LEU A 368 25.53 -11.41 -5.22
C LEU A 368 26.40 -10.36 -4.52
N ARG A 369 25.83 -9.50 -3.67
CA ARG A 369 26.57 -8.45 -2.94
C ARG A 369 27.71 -9.05 -2.12
N ARG A 370 27.50 -10.16 -1.39
CA ARG A 370 28.55 -10.84 -0.60
C ARG A 370 29.69 -11.41 -1.46
N SER A 371 29.39 -11.79 -2.70
CA SER A 371 30.39 -12.33 -3.62
C SER A 371 31.27 -11.28 -4.31
N LEU A 372 30.86 -9.99 -4.21
CA LEU A 372 31.59 -8.89 -4.84
C LEU A 372 32.73 -8.40 -3.97
N LYS A 373 33.90 -8.19 -4.58
CA LYS A 373 35.07 -7.57 -3.95
C LYS A 373 34.99 -6.07 -4.15
N LEU A 374 34.42 -5.39 -3.15
CA LEU A 374 34.23 -3.94 -3.18
C LEU A 374 35.48 -3.22 -2.68
N SER A 375 35.87 -2.17 -3.40
CA SER A 375 36.96 -1.27 -3.00
C SER A 375 36.72 0.12 -3.60
N GLY A 376 36.81 1.16 -2.78
CA GLY A 376 36.51 2.53 -3.19
C GLY A 376 35.62 3.23 -2.17
N ASN A 377 35.32 4.49 -2.42
CA ASN A 377 34.54 5.35 -1.52
C ASN A 377 33.24 5.90 -2.15
N LYS A 378 33.02 5.65 -3.43
CA LYS A 378 31.82 6.08 -4.14
C LYS A 378 30.65 5.11 -3.92
N ASP A 379 29.43 5.64 -4.05
CA ASP A 379 28.21 4.87 -4.07
C ASP A 379 27.83 4.47 -5.48
N GLY A 380 27.19 3.31 -5.65
CA GLY A 380 26.71 2.83 -6.95
C GLY A 380 25.54 1.88 -6.81
N VAL A 381 24.94 1.55 -7.95
CA VAL A 381 23.84 0.60 -8.08
C VAL A 381 24.22 -0.46 -9.11
N VAL A 382 24.01 -1.72 -8.75
CA VAL A 382 24.16 -2.85 -9.67
C VAL A 382 22.78 -3.38 -10.02
N ILE A 383 22.35 -3.18 -11.27
CA ILE A 383 21.06 -3.64 -11.74
C ILE A 383 21.26 -4.94 -12.52
N ALA A 384 20.88 -6.06 -11.89
CA ALA A 384 20.89 -7.37 -12.51
C ALA A 384 19.62 -7.59 -13.33
N THR A 385 19.73 -7.66 -14.64
CA THR A 385 18.60 -7.68 -15.56
C THR A 385 18.90 -8.44 -16.85
N ARG A 386 17.97 -8.37 -17.81
CA ARG A 386 18.19 -8.81 -19.19
C ARG A 386 18.17 -7.60 -20.12
N ILE A 387 19.13 -7.54 -21.02
CA ILE A 387 19.14 -6.59 -22.13
C ILE A 387 19.07 -7.43 -23.40
N LYS A 388 18.03 -7.24 -24.22
CA LYS A 388 17.79 -8.06 -25.43
C LYS A 388 17.88 -9.57 -25.15
N GLY A 389 17.22 -10.02 -24.07
CA GLY A 389 17.17 -11.42 -23.67
C GLY A 389 18.44 -11.97 -23.01
N ARG A 390 19.56 -11.22 -22.94
CA ARG A 390 20.83 -11.68 -22.35
C ARG A 390 20.99 -11.12 -20.93
N HIS A 391 21.39 -11.98 -19.97
CA HIS A 391 21.69 -11.55 -18.61
C HIS A 391 22.87 -10.57 -18.56
N ARG A 392 22.65 -9.40 -17.97
CA ARG A 392 23.61 -8.31 -17.81
C ARG A 392 23.55 -7.74 -16.42
N ALA A 393 24.64 -7.11 -16.00
CA ALA A 393 24.68 -6.20 -14.86
C ALA A 393 24.94 -4.79 -15.42
N ILE A 394 24.00 -3.88 -15.19
CA ILE A 394 24.20 -2.45 -15.44
C ILE A 394 24.81 -1.87 -14.18
N ILE A 395 25.97 -1.25 -14.29
CA ILE A 395 26.59 -0.46 -13.22
C ILE A 395 26.12 0.97 -13.42
N ALA A 396 25.50 1.52 -12.40
CA ALA A 396 24.89 2.83 -12.49
C ALA A 396 25.09 3.66 -11.22
N THR A 397 24.87 4.96 -11.32
CA THR A 397 24.87 5.91 -10.19
C THR A 397 23.51 6.56 -10.04
N ARG A 398 23.12 6.89 -8.80
CA ARG A 398 21.89 7.65 -8.55
C ARG A 398 22.04 9.06 -9.11
N ILE A 399 20.97 9.59 -9.67
CA ILE A 399 20.86 10.99 -10.04
C ILE A 399 20.33 11.72 -8.79
N SER A 400 21.02 12.75 -8.39
CA SER A 400 20.64 13.65 -7.29
C SER A 400 19.49 14.55 -7.67
#